data_5da7276fb2c2eb7ffb9eaabaac040c45
#
_entry.id   5da7276fb2c2eb7ffb9eaabaac040c45
#
_cell.length_a   1.000
_cell.length_b   1.000
_cell.length_c   1.000
_cell.angle_alpha   90.00
_cell.angle_beta   90.00
_cell.angle_gamma   90.00
#
_symmetry.space_group_name_H-M   'P 1'
#
loop_
_entity.id
_entity.type
_entity.pdbx_description
1 polymer ?
#
loop_
_entity_poly.entity_id
_entity_poly.type
_entity_poly.pdbx_seq_one_letter_code
_entity_poly.pdbx_strand_id
1 'polypeptide(L)'
;MKTLSIFRSKYMKQQFCQSCGMPLTDTNKGTNSDGSLNNEYCSYCYQKGQFTQDFTMNQMIEFCAQFTEQINKETGWNLTPEQAKENMRQFFPTLKRWKEKDERTLTEKATGLLAQCKEITIVSIDAEGFPRPVPMSKISSKGCNEVWLATAANSVKVADFKL
;
A
#
# COMPACT_ATOMS: atom_id res chain seq x y z
N MET A 1 -9.71 -25.85 33.51
CA MET A 1 -9.27 -25.56 32.15
C MET A 1 -10.42 -25.27 31.19
N LYS A 2 -11.30 -24.27 31.47
CA LYS A 2 -12.44 -23.92 30.60
C LYS A 2 -12.55 -22.41 30.31
N THR A 3 -11.58 -21.59 30.75
CA THR A 3 -11.68 -20.10 30.70
C THR A 3 -11.00 -19.47 29.48
N LEU A 4 -10.12 -20.18 28.77
CA LEU A 4 -9.43 -19.63 27.55
C LEU A 4 -10.26 -19.71 26.27
N SER A 5 -11.27 -20.60 26.21
CA SER A 5 -12.09 -20.79 25.00
C SER A 5 -13.11 -19.67 24.79
N ILE A 6 -13.60 -19.05 25.85
CA ILE A 6 -14.66 -18.02 25.78
C ILE A 6 -14.09 -16.66 25.34
N PHE A 7 -12.86 -16.34 25.76
CA PHE A 7 -12.17 -15.10 25.35
C PHE A 7 -11.85 -15.08 23.85
N ARG A 8 -11.47 -16.20 23.28
CA ARG A 8 -11.14 -16.32 21.85
C ARG A 8 -12.36 -16.14 20.94
N SER A 9 -13.58 -16.53 21.39
CA SER A 9 -14.81 -16.44 20.61
C SER A 9 -15.36 -15.01 20.51
N LYS A 10 -15.16 -14.17 21.53
CA LYS A 10 -15.73 -12.80 21.56
C LYS A 10 -14.92 -11.80 20.69
N TYR A 11 -13.62 -12.00 20.56
CA TYR A 11 -12.75 -11.15 19.74
C TYR A 11 -12.68 -11.57 18.25
N MET A 12 -13.09 -12.81 17.92
CA MET A 12 -13.06 -13.32 16.54
C MET A 12 -14.23 -12.85 15.66
N LYS A 13 -15.17 -12.06 16.19
CA LYS A 13 -16.33 -11.52 15.44
C LYS A 13 -16.30 -10.00 15.27
N GLN A 14 -15.31 -9.29 15.81
CA GLN A 14 -15.22 -7.84 15.62
C GLN A 14 -14.81 -7.54 14.18
N GLN A 15 -15.70 -6.99 13.40
CA GLN A 15 -15.40 -6.46 12.07
C GLN A 15 -14.87 -5.04 12.20
N PHE A 16 -13.92 -4.70 11.34
CA PHE A 16 -13.33 -3.36 11.29
C PHE A 16 -13.54 -2.75 9.90
N CYS A 17 -13.74 -1.45 9.87
CA CYS A 17 -13.82 -0.71 8.62
C CYS A 17 -12.55 -0.89 7.79
N GLN A 18 -12.69 -1.38 6.58
CA GLN A 18 -11.59 -1.68 5.65
C GLN A 18 -10.98 -0.40 5.01
N SER A 19 -11.27 0.77 5.58
CA SER A 19 -10.71 2.07 5.19
C SER A 19 -10.00 2.76 6.35
N CYS A 20 -10.66 2.96 7.50
CA CYS A 20 -10.11 3.68 8.66
C CYS A 20 -9.80 2.81 9.87
N GLY A 21 -10.13 1.51 9.82
CA GLY A 21 -9.84 0.57 10.90
C GLY A 21 -10.75 0.68 12.13
N MET A 22 -11.76 1.57 12.14
CA MET A 22 -12.67 1.64 13.28
C MET A 22 -13.53 0.37 13.40
N PRO A 23 -13.91 -0.06 14.62
CA PRO A 23 -14.83 -1.18 14.80
C PRO A 23 -16.17 -0.93 14.11
N LEU A 24 -16.66 -1.92 13.35
CA LEU A 24 -17.97 -1.87 12.72
C LEU A 24 -19.04 -2.42 13.67
N THR A 25 -20.12 -1.67 13.76
CA THR A 25 -21.37 -2.05 14.45
C THR A 25 -22.54 -1.86 13.48
N ASP A 26 -23.69 -2.42 13.76
CA ASP A 26 -24.86 -2.26 12.88
C ASP A 26 -25.32 -0.80 12.75
N THR A 27 -24.94 0.06 13.70
CA THR A 27 -25.31 1.48 13.73
C THR A 27 -24.35 2.39 12.95
N ASN A 28 -23.13 1.93 12.63
CA ASN A 28 -22.12 2.76 11.96
C ASN A 28 -21.69 2.22 10.59
N LYS A 29 -22.35 1.19 10.06
CA LYS A 29 -22.11 0.69 8.71
C LYS A 29 -22.45 1.71 7.65
N GLY A 30 -21.66 1.73 6.58
CA GLY A 30 -21.95 2.48 5.37
C GLY A 30 -23.07 1.84 4.55
N THR A 31 -23.40 2.42 3.39
CA THR A 31 -24.45 1.91 2.50
C THR A 31 -23.92 1.65 1.10
N ASN A 32 -24.43 0.60 0.49
CA ASN A 32 -24.24 0.27 -0.91
C ASN A 32 -25.12 1.15 -1.81
N SER A 33 -24.95 1.07 -3.13
CA SER A 33 -25.72 1.83 -4.11
C SER A 33 -27.23 1.51 -4.10
N ASP A 34 -27.60 0.30 -3.69
CA ASP A 34 -28.96 -0.17 -3.53
C ASP A 34 -29.59 0.19 -2.16
N GLY A 35 -28.85 0.90 -1.30
CA GLY A 35 -29.27 1.28 0.04
C GLY A 35 -29.05 0.21 1.12
N SER A 36 -28.62 -0.99 0.78
CA SER A 36 -28.27 -2.03 1.77
C SER A 36 -27.04 -1.64 2.59
N LEU A 37 -26.93 -2.20 3.80
CA LEU A 37 -25.78 -1.94 4.68
C LEU A 37 -24.51 -2.59 4.11
N ASN A 38 -23.41 -1.82 4.13
CA ASN A 38 -22.10 -2.32 3.75
C ASN A 38 -21.40 -2.96 4.95
N ASN A 39 -20.94 -4.20 4.79
CA ASN A 39 -20.30 -4.94 5.87
C ASN A 39 -18.78 -4.73 5.96
N GLU A 40 -18.20 -3.95 5.06
CA GLU A 40 -16.75 -3.72 5.00
C GLU A 40 -16.34 -2.31 5.41
N TYR A 41 -17.24 -1.32 5.26
CA TYR A 41 -16.93 0.09 5.47
C TYR A 41 -17.93 0.77 6.40
N CYS A 42 -17.46 1.70 7.22
CA CYS A 42 -18.32 2.53 8.05
C CYS A 42 -18.97 3.68 7.23
N SER A 43 -20.00 4.29 7.79
CA SER A 43 -20.76 5.40 7.19
C SER A 43 -19.96 6.67 6.98
N TYR A 44 -18.86 6.86 7.72
CA TYR A 44 -17.93 7.97 7.51
C TYR A 44 -17.03 7.76 6.28
N CYS A 45 -16.75 6.51 5.91
CA CYS A 45 -15.86 6.18 4.81
C CYS A 45 -16.58 5.84 3.51
N TYR A 46 -17.82 5.30 3.59
CA TYR A 46 -18.49 4.75 2.42
C TYR A 46 -19.99 4.93 2.50
N GLN A 47 -20.60 5.56 1.50
CA GLN A 47 -22.03 5.76 1.39
C GLN A 47 -22.49 5.69 -0.06
N LYS A 48 -23.70 5.17 -0.26
CA LYS A 48 -24.36 5.08 -1.57
C LYS A 48 -23.47 4.42 -2.65
N GLY A 49 -22.70 3.41 -2.25
CA GLY A 49 -21.86 2.66 -3.19
C GLY A 49 -20.49 3.30 -3.52
N GLN A 50 -20.10 4.38 -2.85
CA GLN A 50 -18.83 5.06 -3.13
C GLN A 50 -18.15 5.59 -1.86
N PHE A 51 -16.85 5.80 -1.94
CA PHE A 51 -16.12 6.44 -0.85
C PHE A 51 -16.55 7.89 -0.69
N THR A 52 -16.78 8.31 0.56
CA THR A 52 -17.18 9.69 0.90
C THR A 52 -16.07 10.71 0.65
N GLN A 53 -14.81 10.24 0.59
CA GLN A 53 -13.64 11.07 0.41
C GLN A 53 -12.59 10.33 -0.42
N ASP A 54 -11.97 11.04 -1.36
CA ASP A 54 -10.87 10.50 -2.18
C ASP A 54 -9.51 10.79 -1.54
N PHE A 55 -9.35 10.31 -0.30
CA PHE A 55 -8.09 10.43 0.42
C PHE A 55 -7.08 9.40 -0.07
N THR A 56 -5.81 9.82 -0.09
CA THR A 56 -4.68 8.90 -0.05
C THR A 56 -4.58 8.26 1.33
N MET A 57 -3.84 7.15 1.45
CA MET A 57 -3.62 6.49 2.75
C MET A 57 -3.01 7.45 3.78
N ASN A 58 -2.03 8.28 3.37
CA ASN A 58 -1.41 9.26 4.27
C ASN A 58 -2.41 10.33 4.74
N GLN A 59 -3.26 10.84 3.86
CA GLN A 59 -4.30 11.79 4.24
C GLN A 59 -5.31 11.19 5.21
N MET A 60 -5.66 9.91 5.03
CA MET A 60 -6.52 9.20 5.98
C MET A 60 -5.84 9.02 7.35
N ILE A 61 -4.55 8.72 7.39
CA ILE A 61 -3.79 8.64 8.64
C ILE A 61 -3.79 9.98 9.38
N GLU A 62 -3.49 11.07 8.68
CA GLU A 62 -3.52 12.43 9.26
C GLU A 62 -4.91 12.79 9.79
N PHE A 63 -5.95 12.44 9.04
CA PHE A 63 -7.34 12.66 9.47
C PHE A 63 -7.70 11.84 10.71
N CYS A 64 -7.40 10.53 10.72
CA CYS A 64 -7.71 9.66 11.86
C CYS A 64 -6.92 10.01 13.11
N ALA A 65 -5.70 10.52 12.99
CA ALA A 65 -4.88 10.91 14.11
C ALA A 65 -5.46 12.08 14.93
N GLN A 66 -6.34 12.90 14.36
CA GLN A 66 -7.06 13.95 15.08
C GLN A 66 -8.00 13.40 16.17
N PHE A 67 -8.39 12.14 16.05
CA PHE A 67 -9.27 11.46 16.99
C PHE A 67 -8.51 10.60 18.03
N THR A 68 -7.19 10.77 18.16
CA THR A 68 -6.36 9.96 19.07
C THR A 68 -6.87 9.95 20.51
N GLU A 69 -7.35 11.09 21.02
CA GLU A 69 -7.91 11.15 22.39
C GLU A 69 -9.17 10.29 22.54
N GLN A 70 -10.03 10.28 21.53
CA GLN A 70 -11.23 9.43 21.54
C GLN A 70 -10.85 7.96 21.45
N ILE A 71 -9.90 7.61 20.58
CA ILE A 71 -9.36 6.25 20.45
C ILE A 71 -8.81 5.78 21.80
N ASN A 72 -8.03 6.60 22.49
CA ASN A 72 -7.48 6.30 23.81
C ASN A 72 -8.57 6.02 24.84
N LYS A 73 -9.64 6.83 24.86
CA LYS A 73 -10.77 6.63 25.77
C LYS A 73 -11.52 5.33 25.53
N GLU A 74 -11.73 4.96 24.25
CA GLU A 74 -12.49 3.78 23.88
C GLU A 74 -11.68 2.47 24.03
N THR A 75 -10.37 2.53 23.81
CA THR A 75 -9.48 1.36 23.85
C THR A 75 -8.75 1.18 25.18
N GLY A 76 -8.67 2.21 26.00
CA GLY A 76 -7.83 2.26 27.20
C GLY A 76 -6.34 2.46 26.90
N TRP A 77 -6.01 2.82 25.67
CA TRP A 77 -4.63 3.14 25.26
C TRP A 77 -4.25 4.55 25.71
N ASN A 78 -2.96 4.83 25.67
CA ASN A 78 -2.41 6.16 25.98
C ASN A 78 -1.37 6.54 24.92
N LEU A 79 -1.84 6.64 23.67
CA LEU A 79 -1.01 6.97 22.51
C LEU A 79 -0.92 8.48 22.34
N THR A 80 0.25 8.98 21.94
CA THR A 80 0.36 10.31 21.35
C THR A 80 -0.15 10.28 19.91
N PRO A 81 -0.51 11.44 19.31
CA PRO A 81 -0.91 11.48 17.90
C PRO A 81 0.15 10.89 16.95
N GLU A 82 1.44 11.09 17.23
CA GLU A 82 2.55 10.56 16.44
C GLU A 82 2.63 9.04 16.54
N GLN A 83 2.45 8.49 17.75
CA GLN A 83 2.40 7.03 17.94
C GLN A 83 1.18 6.41 17.26
N ALA A 84 0.03 7.10 17.34
CA ALA A 84 -1.17 6.66 16.62
C ALA A 84 -0.95 6.62 15.10
N LYS A 85 -0.31 7.66 14.52
CA LYS A 85 0.05 7.68 13.09
C LYS A 85 0.98 6.54 12.72
N GLU A 86 2.00 6.28 13.54
CA GLU A 86 2.94 5.18 13.26
C GLU A 86 2.25 3.81 13.30
N ASN A 87 1.38 3.57 14.27
CA ASN A 87 0.57 2.36 14.33
C ASN A 87 -0.35 2.23 13.10
N MET A 88 -0.96 3.35 12.66
CA MET A 88 -1.79 3.37 11.46
C MET A 88 -0.99 3.09 10.18
N ARG A 89 0.25 3.59 10.06
CA ARG A 89 1.13 3.29 8.90
C ARG A 89 1.44 1.80 8.76
N GLN A 90 1.54 1.10 9.90
CA GLN A 90 1.77 -0.35 9.89
C GLN A 90 0.47 -1.13 9.65
N PHE A 91 -0.66 -0.64 10.14
CA PHE A 91 -1.94 -1.34 10.07
C PHE A 91 -2.69 -1.09 8.76
N PHE A 92 -2.78 0.14 8.26
CA PHE A 92 -3.60 0.49 7.10
C PHE A 92 -3.25 -0.27 5.82
N PRO A 93 -1.98 -0.61 5.50
CA PRO A 93 -1.66 -1.45 4.35
C PRO A 93 -2.32 -2.84 4.38
N THR A 94 -2.80 -3.29 5.54
CA THR A 94 -3.54 -4.57 5.67
C THR A 94 -5.01 -4.44 5.31
N LEU A 95 -5.56 -3.22 5.26
CA LEU A 95 -6.96 -2.93 4.97
C LEU A 95 -7.26 -2.96 3.47
N LYS A 96 -8.44 -3.45 3.09
CA LYS A 96 -8.83 -3.68 1.69
C LYS A 96 -8.70 -2.45 0.79
N ARG A 97 -9.16 -1.27 1.27
CA ARG A 97 -9.09 -0.03 0.51
C ARG A 97 -7.66 0.32 0.09
N TRP A 98 -6.69 0.05 0.95
CA TRP A 98 -5.31 0.48 0.75
C TRP A 98 -4.46 -0.57 0.04
N LYS A 99 -4.82 -1.86 0.15
CA LYS A 99 -4.16 -2.93 -0.62
C LYS A 99 -4.24 -2.68 -2.13
N GLU A 100 -5.41 -2.29 -2.64
CA GLU A 100 -5.60 -2.01 -4.06
C GLU A 100 -4.87 -0.72 -4.52
N LYS A 101 -4.73 0.26 -3.60
CA LYS A 101 -3.96 1.49 -3.87
C LYS A 101 -2.45 1.30 -3.67
N ASP A 102 -2.02 0.30 -2.89
CA ASP A 102 -0.60 0.02 -2.66
C ASP A 102 0.08 -0.58 -3.90
N GLU A 103 -0.64 -1.30 -4.76
CA GLU A 103 -0.11 -1.73 -6.06
C GLU A 103 0.20 -0.52 -6.97
N ARG A 104 -0.66 0.52 -6.97
CA ARG A 104 -0.39 1.78 -7.67
C ARG A 104 0.78 2.56 -7.06
N THR A 105 0.89 2.57 -5.73
CA THR A 105 2.03 3.19 -5.03
C THR A 105 3.33 2.44 -5.22
N LEU A 106 3.34 1.12 -5.39
CA LEU A 106 4.54 0.36 -5.73
C LEU A 106 5.10 0.75 -7.10
N THR A 107 4.22 0.91 -8.10
CA THR A 107 4.64 1.38 -9.44
C THR A 107 5.17 2.82 -9.39
N GLU A 108 4.52 3.71 -8.65
CA GLU A 108 4.98 5.08 -8.46
C GLU A 108 6.31 5.14 -7.70
N LYS A 109 6.47 4.34 -6.64
CA LYS A 109 7.74 4.23 -5.89
C LYS A 109 8.84 3.67 -6.78
N ALA A 110 8.56 2.60 -7.54
CA ALA A 110 9.52 2.01 -8.48
C ALA A 110 9.92 3.02 -9.57
N THR A 111 8.96 3.76 -10.13
CA THR A 111 9.22 4.83 -11.10
C THR A 111 10.09 5.93 -10.49
N GLY A 112 9.78 6.35 -9.26
CA GLY A 112 10.56 7.37 -8.55
C GLY A 112 11.99 6.91 -8.24
N LEU A 113 12.16 5.67 -7.79
CA LEU A 113 13.48 5.06 -7.58
C LEU A 113 14.26 4.97 -8.88
N LEU A 114 13.63 4.47 -9.94
CA LEU A 114 14.25 4.36 -11.26
C LEU A 114 14.64 5.73 -11.81
N ALA A 115 13.83 6.77 -11.59
CA ALA A 115 14.15 8.13 -12.00
C ALA A 115 15.40 8.67 -11.29
N GLN A 116 15.62 8.32 -10.03
CA GLN A 116 16.77 8.76 -9.23
C GLN A 116 18.03 7.93 -9.48
N CYS A 117 17.93 6.69 -9.95
CA CYS A 117 19.08 5.85 -10.26
C CYS A 117 19.93 6.46 -11.37
N LYS A 118 21.23 6.57 -11.14
CA LYS A 118 22.22 7.00 -12.15
C LYS A 118 22.79 5.81 -12.92
N GLU A 119 22.84 4.65 -12.31
CA GLU A 119 23.38 3.41 -12.86
C GLU A 119 22.38 2.29 -12.72
N ILE A 120 22.34 1.42 -13.72
CA ILE A 120 21.48 0.23 -13.78
C ILE A 120 22.33 -0.94 -14.26
N THR A 121 22.19 -2.08 -13.61
CA THR A 121 22.79 -3.33 -14.09
C THR A 121 21.84 -4.02 -15.05
N ILE A 122 22.31 -4.21 -16.30
CA ILE A 122 21.62 -5.05 -17.29
C ILE A 122 22.29 -6.42 -17.32
N VAL A 123 21.49 -7.45 -17.47
CA VAL A 123 21.97 -8.82 -17.67
C VAL A 123 21.60 -9.24 -19.08
N SER A 124 22.59 -9.45 -19.95
CA SER A 124 22.42 -10.14 -21.25
C SER A 124 22.78 -11.61 -21.11
N ILE A 125 22.28 -12.42 -22.00
CA ILE A 125 22.70 -13.83 -22.13
C ILE A 125 23.67 -13.90 -23.32
N ASP A 126 24.84 -14.48 -23.11
CA ASP A 126 25.82 -14.67 -24.18
C ASP A 126 25.47 -15.86 -25.08
N ALA A 127 26.28 -16.05 -26.13
CA ALA A 127 26.07 -17.13 -27.10
C ALA A 127 26.15 -18.54 -26.49
N GLU A 128 26.82 -18.68 -25.37
CA GLU A 128 26.97 -19.93 -24.62
C GLU A 128 25.84 -20.16 -23.59
N GLY A 129 24.92 -19.19 -23.44
CA GLY A 129 23.77 -19.27 -22.55
C GLY A 129 24.04 -18.78 -21.10
N PHE A 130 25.18 -18.12 -20.83
CA PHE A 130 25.50 -17.62 -19.51
C PHE A 130 25.06 -16.17 -19.29
N PRO A 131 24.58 -15.82 -18.09
CA PRO A 131 24.20 -14.46 -17.76
C PRO A 131 25.45 -13.57 -17.61
N ARG A 132 25.43 -12.42 -18.26
CA ARG A 132 26.51 -11.42 -18.23
C ARG A 132 26.00 -10.10 -17.66
N PRO A 133 26.15 -9.85 -16.35
CA PRO A 133 25.74 -8.60 -15.72
C PRO A 133 26.72 -7.47 -16.06
N VAL A 134 26.19 -6.32 -16.51
CA VAL A 134 26.98 -5.14 -16.84
C VAL A 134 26.33 -3.90 -16.27
N PRO A 135 27.03 -3.12 -15.41
CA PRO A 135 26.55 -1.82 -14.98
C PRO A 135 26.61 -0.82 -16.16
N MET A 136 25.56 -0.01 -16.28
CA MET A 136 25.43 0.99 -17.33
C MET A 136 24.89 2.30 -16.77
N SER A 137 25.41 3.40 -17.29
CA SER A 137 24.91 4.74 -16.95
C SER A 137 23.54 4.97 -17.59
N LYS A 138 22.57 5.34 -16.79
CA LYS A 138 21.25 5.71 -17.23
C LYS A 138 21.24 7.15 -17.77
N ILE A 139 20.68 7.34 -18.97
CA ILE A 139 20.43 8.66 -19.56
C ILE A 139 19.09 9.19 -19.09
N SER A 140 18.02 8.40 -19.28
CA SER A 140 16.66 8.76 -18.91
C SER A 140 15.77 7.55 -18.71
N SER A 141 14.57 7.76 -18.18
CA SER A 141 13.53 6.74 -18.08
C SER A 141 12.15 7.36 -18.22
N LYS A 142 11.18 6.59 -18.75
CA LYS A 142 9.76 6.96 -18.82
C LYS A 142 8.94 5.91 -18.12
N GLY A 143 8.56 6.22 -16.88
CA GLY A 143 7.96 5.23 -15.99
C GLY A 143 8.91 4.05 -15.73
N CYS A 144 8.35 2.87 -15.55
CA CYS A 144 9.11 1.62 -15.43
C CYS A 144 9.26 0.87 -16.75
N ASN A 145 8.67 1.38 -17.85
CA ASN A 145 8.54 0.64 -19.11
C ASN A 145 9.67 0.92 -20.09
N GLU A 146 10.28 2.09 -20.00
CA GLU A 146 11.32 2.51 -20.93
C GLU A 146 12.52 3.08 -20.18
N VAL A 147 13.70 2.61 -20.52
CA VAL A 147 14.98 3.10 -19.96
C VAL A 147 15.96 3.30 -21.09
N TRP A 148 16.57 4.48 -21.15
CA TRP A 148 17.62 4.80 -22.11
C TRP A 148 18.99 4.74 -21.42
N LEU A 149 19.88 3.98 -22.02
CA LEU A 149 21.22 3.71 -21.50
C LEU A 149 22.26 4.04 -22.57
N ALA A 150 23.42 4.56 -22.15
CA ALA A 150 24.53 4.78 -23.04
C ALA A 150 25.48 3.60 -23.06
N THR A 151 25.91 3.20 -24.27
CA THR A 151 26.99 2.23 -24.43
C THR A 151 27.73 2.47 -25.74
N ALA A 152 28.97 1.98 -25.84
CA ALA A 152 29.72 2.00 -27.09
C ALA A 152 29.13 0.99 -28.07
N ALA A 153 28.99 1.39 -29.34
CA ALA A 153 28.38 0.56 -30.37
C ALA A 153 29.12 -0.76 -30.65
N ASN A 154 30.42 -0.80 -30.34
CA ASN A 154 31.27 -1.99 -30.52
C ASN A 154 31.44 -2.81 -29.23
N SER A 155 30.63 -2.56 -28.20
CA SER A 155 30.71 -3.31 -26.93
C SER A 155 30.10 -4.72 -27.11
N VAL A 156 30.66 -5.69 -26.39
CA VAL A 156 30.22 -7.11 -26.43
C VAL A 156 28.73 -7.23 -26.14
N LYS A 157 28.19 -6.49 -25.18
CA LYS A 157 26.76 -6.52 -24.82
C LYS A 157 25.85 -6.07 -25.97
N VAL A 158 26.30 -5.21 -26.89
CA VAL A 158 25.55 -4.85 -28.10
C VAL A 158 25.42 -6.03 -29.06
N ALA A 159 26.46 -6.87 -29.14
CA ALA A 159 26.39 -8.12 -29.87
C ALA A 159 25.35 -9.08 -29.26
N ASP A 160 25.36 -9.24 -27.95
CA ASP A 160 24.41 -10.10 -27.21
C ASP A 160 22.95 -9.67 -27.42
N PHE A 161 22.65 -8.37 -27.61
CA PHE A 161 21.28 -7.87 -27.86
C PHE A 161 20.84 -7.98 -29.31
N LYS A 162 21.71 -8.35 -30.22
CA LYS A 162 21.39 -8.56 -31.66
C LYS A 162 21.08 -10.00 -32.03
N LEU A 163 21.21 -10.91 -31.07
CA LEU A 163 20.80 -12.30 -31.19
C LEU A 163 19.32 -12.44 -30.89
#